data_2ad3288a963fda497cfcdbc77d359ca3
#
_entry.id   2ad3288a963fda497cfcdbc77d359ca3
#
_cell.length_a   1.000
_cell.length_b   1.000
_cell.length_c   1.000
_cell.angle_alpha   90.00
_cell.angle_beta   90.00
_cell.angle_gamma   90.00
#
_symmetry.space_group_name_H-M   'P 1'
#
loop_
_entity.id
_entity.type
_entity.pdbx_description
1 polymer ?
#
loop_
_entity_poly.entity_id
_entity_poly.type
_entity_poly.pdbx_seq_one_letter_code
_entity_poly.pdbx_strand_id
1 'polypeptide(L)'
;MANRIGIIGGGFSGTILVRHLVNQTNKKLDIILFNYTNKLSGGVAYNPKSKRLLLNVIASKMSAFPDQPNHFVEWCLKNGLAKENESSILASSFLPRAVYGQYLKDIWNETIEISRKNGHELNVFEEEVQNVQKKNGAYNLKSKNYSLNVDFVVLATGNELPGNPEILNPSFFHSEYYHQNPWKINLSNFKNDQPILIIGNGLTMVDTVIELRENGFNQKIVSVSPNGFNILPHRNFTFEYKGLLTQISEKYSLLEIVTIFNQELKRLNEFGISAEPLIDSLRPNTQKIWKMLSLSEKRLFLKRLRHLWGVARHRIPFVSYDFIQKQRIENRL
;
A
#
# COMPACT_ATOMS: atom_id res chain seq x y z
N MET A 1 -17.52 -2.96 -33.29
CA MET A 1 -17.46 -1.82 -32.35
C MET A 1 -16.30 -2.05 -31.43
N ALA A 2 -15.62 -1.00 -30.96
CA ALA A 2 -14.59 -1.11 -29.93
C ALA A 2 -15.25 -1.52 -28.60
N ASN A 3 -14.60 -2.42 -27.83
CA ASN A 3 -15.04 -2.70 -26.45
C ASN A 3 -14.84 -1.46 -25.58
N ARG A 4 -15.90 -1.04 -24.91
CA ARG A 4 -15.87 0.10 -23.99
C ARG A 4 -15.63 -0.36 -22.55
N ILE A 5 -14.54 0.12 -21.94
CA ILE A 5 -14.13 -0.30 -20.61
C ILE A 5 -14.17 0.90 -19.67
N GLY A 6 -15.02 0.84 -18.63
CA GLY A 6 -15.05 1.83 -17.55
C GLY A 6 -14.17 1.43 -16.39
N ILE A 7 -13.21 2.27 -16.00
CA ILE A 7 -12.31 2.06 -14.87
C ILE A 7 -12.61 3.14 -13.83
N ILE A 8 -12.99 2.72 -12.62
CA ILE A 8 -13.32 3.62 -11.52
C ILE A 8 -12.16 3.66 -10.54
N GLY A 9 -11.42 4.76 -10.55
CA GLY A 9 -10.22 4.97 -9.75
C GLY A 9 -8.95 5.04 -10.60
N GLY A 10 -8.34 6.23 -10.64
CA GLY A 10 -7.12 6.55 -11.38
C GLY A 10 -5.85 6.51 -10.52
N GLY A 11 -5.83 5.73 -9.45
CA GLY A 11 -4.62 5.45 -8.68
C GLY A 11 -3.69 4.44 -9.38
N PHE A 12 -2.72 3.89 -8.66
CA PHE A 12 -1.77 2.90 -9.16
C PHE A 12 -2.46 1.79 -9.97
N SER A 13 -3.44 1.10 -9.36
CA SER A 13 -4.07 -0.07 -9.98
C SER A 13 -4.81 0.27 -11.28
N GLY A 14 -5.56 1.38 -11.29
CA GLY A 14 -6.32 1.79 -12.47
C GLY A 14 -5.41 2.22 -13.62
N THR A 15 -4.38 3.02 -13.35
CA THR A 15 -3.47 3.51 -14.40
C THR A 15 -2.56 2.42 -14.97
N ILE A 16 -2.07 1.49 -14.12
CA ILE A 16 -1.29 0.35 -14.60
C ILE A 16 -2.16 -0.64 -15.38
N LEU A 17 -3.43 -0.82 -15.01
CA LEU A 17 -4.37 -1.59 -15.82
C LEU A 17 -4.52 -0.98 -17.22
N VAL A 18 -4.71 0.36 -17.32
CA VAL A 18 -4.78 1.04 -18.64
C VAL A 18 -3.50 0.76 -19.44
N ARG A 19 -2.31 0.87 -18.80
CA ARG A 19 -1.02 0.57 -19.45
C ARG A 19 -0.97 -0.85 -20.03
N HIS A 20 -1.44 -1.84 -19.29
CA HIS A 20 -1.50 -3.22 -19.79
C HIS A 20 -2.51 -3.37 -20.93
N LEU A 21 -3.70 -2.80 -20.81
CA LEU A 21 -4.72 -2.86 -21.84
C LEU A 21 -4.25 -2.28 -23.18
N VAL A 22 -3.64 -1.09 -23.18
CA VAL A 22 -3.18 -0.43 -24.41
C VAL A 22 -1.96 -1.10 -25.05
N ASN A 23 -1.20 -1.90 -24.28
CA ASN A 23 -0.03 -2.64 -24.77
C ASN A 23 -0.36 -4.04 -25.28
N GLN A 24 -1.32 -4.73 -24.66
CA GLN A 24 -1.52 -6.17 -24.85
C GLN A 24 -2.61 -6.51 -25.88
N THR A 25 -3.33 -5.53 -26.42
CA THR A 25 -4.40 -5.81 -27.37
C THR A 25 -4.20 -5.09 -28.69
N ASN A 26 -4.41 -5.84 -29.78
CA ASN A 26 -4.48 -5.30 -31.14
C ASN A 26 -5.90 -4.83 -31.52
N LYS A 27 -6.89 -5.05 -30.63
CA LYS A 27 -8.27 -4.58 -30.85
C LYS A 27 -8.38 -3.16 -30.31
N LYS A 28 -9.00 -2.28 -31.07
CA LYS A 28 -9.31 -0.92 -30.61
C LYS A 28 -10.18 -0.97 -29.36
N LEU A 29 -9.79 -0.22 -28.35
CA LEU A 29 -10.51 -0.05 -27.09
C LEU A 29 -10.99 1.41 -26.95
N ASP A 30 -12.14 1.58 -26.31
CA ASP A 30 -12.62 2.86 -25.76
C ASP A 30 -12.53 2.74 -24.24
N ILE A 31 -11.53 3.40 -23.64
CA ILE A 31 -11.23 3.33 -22.21
C ILE A 31 -11.69 4.63 -21.55
N ILE A 32 -12.55 4.48 -20.54
CA ILE A 32 -13.09 5.57 -19.75
C ILE A 32 -12.54 5.41 -18.32
N LEU A 33 -11.69 6.34 -17.90
CA LEU A 33 -11.10 6.35 -16.56
C LEU A 33 -11.71 7.47 -15.71
N PHE A 34 -12.38 7.14 -14.64
CA PHE A 34 -12.86 8.10 -13.65
C PHE A 34 -11.87 8.25 -12.50
N ASN A 35 -11.49 9.50 -12.19
CA ASN A 35 -10.62 9.84 -11.08
C ASN A 35 -11.01 11.17 -10.46
N TYR A 36 -11.69 11.14 -9.32
CA TYR A 36 -12.24 12.35 -8.70
C TYR A 36 -11.21 13.21 -7.94
N THR A 37 -9.94 12.81 -7.92
CA THR A 37 -8.86 13.52 -7.25
C THR A 37 -7.80 13.98 -8.25
N ASN A 38 -7.09 15.05 -7.91
CA ASN A 38 -5.90 15.50 -8.66
C ASN A 38 -4.68 14.58 -8.48
N LYS A 39 -4.88 13.38 -7.90
CA LYS A 39 -3.82 12.40 -7.60
C LYS A 39 -3.80 11.24 -8.59
N LEU A 40 -3.94 11.55 -9.87
CA LEU A 40 -3.88 10.56 -10.94
C LEU A 40 -2.53 9.81 -10.91
N SER A 41 -2.54 8.55 -11.25
CA SER A 41 -1.44 7.56 -11.22
C SER A 41 -0.90 7.20 -9.83
N GLY A 42 -0.54 8.13 -9.00
CA GLY A 42 0.04 7.87 -7.68
C GLY A 42 -0.97 7.58 -6.57
N GLY A 43 -2.22 8.01 -6.74
CA GLY A 43 -3.24 7.89 -5.71
C GLY A 43 -2.84 8.56 -4.39
N VAL A 44 -3.34 8.04 -3.26
CA VAL A 44 -3.03 8.58 -1.93
C VAL A 44 -1.62 8.20 -1.48
N ALA A 45 -1.16 7.00 -1.81
CA ALA A 45 0.08 6.43 -1.27
C ALA A 45 1.36 7.08 -1.84
N TYR A 46 1.34 7.50 -3.11
CA TYR A 46 2.53 7.94 -3.85
C TYR A 46 2.49 9.42 -4.25
N ASN A 47 1.55 10.19 -3.71
CA ASN A 47 1.50 11.65 -3.80
C ASN A 47 1.53 12.29 -2.40
N PRO A 48 2.49 11.93 -1.53
CA PRO A 48 2.58 12.53 -0.20
C PRO A 48 3.02 13.99 -0.30
N LYS A 49 2.62 14.80 0.68
CA LYS A 49 3.15 16.16 0.85
C LYS A 49 4.58 16.14 1.39
N SER A 50 4.87 15.21 2.29
CA SER A 50 6.18 15.03 2.90
C SER A 50 7.14 14.24 2.01
N LYS A 51 8.37 14.74 1.87
CA LYS A 51 9.48 14.04 1.20
C LYS A 51 10.13 12.97 2.08
N ARG A 52 9.88 12.97 3.38
CA ARG A 52 10.43 11.99 4.34
C ARG A 52 9.64 10.69 4.42
N LEU A 53 8.45 10.63 3.80
CA LEU A 53 7.69 9.40 3.72
C LEU A 53 8.34 8.44 2.73
N LEU A 54 9.02 7.44 3.26
CA LEU A 54 9.73 6.44 2.48
C LEU A 54 8.82 5.30 2.04
N LEU A 55 9.20 4.64 0.95
CA LEU A 55 8.68 3.33 0.60
C LEU A 55 9.02 2.31 1.70
N ASN A 56 8.13 1.38 1.97
CA ASN A 56 8.36 0.28 2.92
C ASN A 56 8.97 -0.96 2.25
N VAL A 57 9.41 -0.82 1.01
CA VAL A 57 10.02 -1.87 0.19
C VAL A 57 11.20 -1.24 -0.56
N ILE A 58 12.29 -1.96 -0.70
CA ILE A 58 13.49 -1.49 -1.42
C ILE A 58 13.21 -1.30 -2.91
N ALA A 59 13.96 -0.41 -3.56
CA ALA A 59 13.73 0.01 -4.94
C ALA A 59 13.70 -1.15 -5.93
N SER A 60 14.56 -2.16 -5.79
CA SER A 60 14.60 -3.35 -6.65
C SER A 60 13.33 -4.23 -6.62
N LYS A 61 12.43 -4.00 -5.64
CA LYS A 61 11.15 -4.74 -5.52
C LYS A 61 9.94 -3.85 -5.81
N MET A 62 10.17 -2.70 -6.44
CA MET A 62 9.14 -1.67 -6.67
C MET A 62 8.84 -1.44 -8.16
N SER A 63 9.29 -2.31 -9.07
CA SER A 63 8.85 -2.20 -10.47
C SER A 63 7.32 -2.26 -10.59
N ALA A 64 6.75 -1.40 -11.43
CA ALA A 64 5.34 -1.46 -11.81
C ALA A 64 5.03 -2.60 -12.79
N PHE A 65 6.08 -3.22 -13.37
CA PHE A 65 5.98 -4.27 -14.38
C PHE A 65 6.60 -5.57 -13.88
N PRO A 66 5.81 -6.65 -13.68
CA PRO A 66 6.32 -7.92 -13.18
C PRO A 66 7.34 -8.60 -14.11
N ASP A 67 7.22 -8.38 -15.42
CA ASP A 67 8.11 -8.87 -16.47
C ASP A 67 9.41 -8.04 -16.62
N GLN A 68 9.48 -6.86 -15.98
CA GLN A 68 10.62 -5.96 -15.98
C GLN A 68 11.01 -5.59 -14.55
N PRO A 69 11.57 -6.50 -13.75
CA PRO A 69 11.76 -6.31 -12.31
C PRO A 69 12.68 -5.14 -11.96
N ASN A 70 13.59 -4.74 -12.86
CA ASN A 70 14.53 -3.64 -12.66
C ASN A 70 14.02 -2.29 -13.16
N HIS A 71 12.85 -2.22 -13.79
CA HIS A 71 12.37 -1.01 -14.49
C HIS A 71 12.34 0.24 -13.60
N PHE A 72 11.98 0.12 -12.33
CA PHE A 72 12.02 1.28 -11.43
C PHE A 72 13.44 1.75 -11.12
N VAL A 73 14.39 0.83 -10.91
CA VAL A 73 15.79 1.15 -10.67
C VAL A 73 16.42 1.82 -11.91
N GLU A 74 16.16 1.27 -13.09
CA GLU A 74 16.60 1.82 -14.38
C GLU A 74 16.03 3.22 -14.62
N TRP A 75 14.73 3.41 -14.31
CA TRP A 75 14.11 4.74 -14.36
C TRP A 75 14.79 5.72 -13.40
N CYS A 76 15.11 5.30 -12.17
CA CYS A 76 15.82 6.14 -11.22
C CYS A 76 17.21 6.56 -11.72
N LEU A 77 17.97 5.64 -12.29
CA LEU A 77 19.30 5.93 -12.88
C LEU A 77 19.18 6.91 -14.05
N LYS A 78 18.25 6.65 -14.99
CA LYS A 78 17.97 7.52 -16.14
C LYS A 78 17.61 8.94 -15.72
N ASN A 79 16.93 9.11 -14.57
CA ASN A 79 16.53 10.41 -14.02
C ASN A 79 17.56 11.01 -13.06
N GLY A 80 18.78 10.47 -12.98
CA GLY A 80 19.90 11.04 -12.23
C GLY A 80 19.77 10.96 -10.71
N LEU A 81 18.95 10.03 -10.18
CA LEU A 81 18.82 9.84 -8.73
C LEU A 81 20.05 9.16 -8.11
N ALA A 82 20.84 8.46 -8.93
CA ALA A 82 22.14 7.90 -8.58
C ALA A 82 22.97 7.71 -9.86
N LYS A 83 24.27 7.48 -9.72
CA LYS A 83 25.16 7.12 -10.82
C LYS A 83 25.07 5.61 -11.10
N GLU A 84 25.47 5.17 -12.29
CA GLU A 84 25.42 3.74 -12.65
C GLU A 84 26.24 2.84 -11.73
N ASN A 85 27.41 3.31 -11.27
CA ASN A 85 28.25 2.59 -10.32
C ASN A 85 27.62 2.47 -8.90
N GLU A 86 26.55 3.21 -8.61
CA GLU A 86 25.80 3.19 -7.37
C GLU A 86 24.49 2.37 -7.49
N SER A 87 24.26 1.71 -8.62
CA SER A 87 23.02 0.98 -8.92
C SER A 87 22.65 -0.06 -7.86
N SER A 88 23.62 -0.78 -7.32
CA SER A 88 23.38 -1.79 -6.26
C SER A 88 22.94 -1.16 -4.94
N ILE A 89 23.49 0.01 -4.60
CA ILE A 89 23.12 0.78 -3.41
C ILE A 89 21.70 1.31 -3.59
N LEU A 90 21.41 1.90 -4.74
CA LEU A 90 20.07 2.39 -5.08
C LEU A 90 19.04 1.26 -5.03
N ALA A 91 19.34 0.11 -5.63
CA ALA A 91 18.45 -1.06 -5.66
C ALA A 91 18.07 -1.58 -4.27
N SER A 92 18.98 -1.48 -3.30
CA SER A 92 18.78 -1.88 -1.91
C SER A 92 18.23 -0.75 -1.01
N SER A 93 18.04 0.46 -1.54
CA SER A 93 17.60 1.63 -0.79
C SER A 93 16.08 1.74 -0.71
N PHE A 94 15.60 2.37 0.37
CA PHE A 94 14.21 2.79 0.53
C PHE A 94 14.06 4.23 0.05
N LEU A 95 13.44 4.43 -1.10
CA LEU A 95 13.29 5.75 -1.70
C LEU A 95 12.05 6.49 -1.18
N PRO A 96 12.01 7.84 -1.29
CA PRO A 96 10.81 8.60 -0.97
C PRO A 96 9.61 8.17 -1.83
N ARG A 97 8.42 8.11 -1.23
CA ARG A 97 7.19 7.77 -1.97
C ARG A 97 6.90 8.76 -3.10
N ALA A 98 7.31 10.01 -2.96
CA ALA A 98 7.17 11.03 -4.00
C ALA A 98 7.98 10.68 -5.28
N VAL A 99 9.16 10.05 -5.13
CA VAL A 99 9.96 9.56 -6.27
C VAL A 99 9.21 8.48 -7.03
N TYR A 100 8.59 7.55 -6.31
CA TYR A 100 7.78 6.52 -6.93
C TYR A 100 6.52 7.12 -7.60
N GLY A 101 5.94 8.16 -7.00
CA GLY A 101 4.84 8.90 -7.60
C GLY A 101 5.23 9.55 -8.95
N GLN A 102 6.44 10.12 -9.06
CA GLN A 102 6.94 10.65 -10.32
C GLN A 102 7.15 9.55 -11.38
N TYR A 103 7.72 8.41 -10.97
CA TYR A 103 7.84 7.23 -11.83
C TYR A 103 6.49 6.79 -12.40
N LEU A 104 5.46 6.72 -11.58
CA LEU A 104 4.10 6.37 -12.04
C LEU A 104 3.49 7.43 -12.96
N LYS A 105 3.79 8.69 -12.74
CA LYS A 105 3.36 9.79 -13.60
C LYS A 105 3.99 9.69 -14.99
N ASP A 106 5.27 9.35 -15.07
CA ASP A 106 5.97 9.18 -16.34
C ASP A 106 5.42 7.96 -17.11
N ILE A 107 5.17 6.84 -16.42
CA ILE A 107 4.47 5.69 -17.02
C ILE A 107 3.10 6.09 -17.55
N TRP A 108 2.37 6.94 -16.85
CA TRP A 108 1.06 7.40 -17.31
C TRP A 108 1.16 8.25 -18.58
N ASN A 109 2.13 9.17 -18.64
CA ASN A 109 2.36 9.97 -19.84
C ASN A 109 2.70 9.10 -21.06
N GLU A 110 3.61 8.13 -20.88
CA GLU A 110 3.90 7.14 -21.91
C GLU A 110 2.66 6.32 -22.31
N THR A 111 1.79 5.98 -21.35
CA THR A 111 0.56 5.24 -21.61
C THR A 111 -0.38 6.01 -22.52
N ILE A 112 -0.51 7.31 -22.35
CA ILE A 112 -1.31 8.18 -23.23
C ILE A 112 -0.76 8.15 -24.66
N GLU A 113 0.57 8.25 -24.83
CA GLU A 113 1.22 8.21 -26.14
C GLU A 113 1.01 6.86 -26.83
N ILE A 114 1.21 5.76 -26.09
CA ILE A 114 0.99 4.39 -26.62
C ILE A 114 -0.48 4.20 -27.01
N SER A 115 -1.41 4.67 -26.18
CA SER A 115 -2.85 4.61 -26.50
C SER A 115 -3.18 5.26 -27.85
N ARG A 116 -2.64 6.47 -28.08
CA ARG A 116 -2.82 7.20 -29.34
C ARG A 116 -2.19 6.45 -30.52
N LYS A 117 -0.94 5.98 -30.35
CA LYS A 117 -0.21 5.25 -31.38
C LYS A 117 -0.94 3.97 -31.81
N ASN A 118 -1.51 3.24 -30.86
CA ASN A 118 -2.23 1.99 -31.10
C ASN A 118 -3.69 2.21 -31.49
N GLY A 119 -4.14 3.48 -31.61
CA GLY A 119 -5.49 3.84 -32.04
C GLY A 119 -6.58 3.52 -31.04
N HIS A 120 -6.25 3.46 -29.74
CA HIS A 120 -7.22 3.38 -28.65
C HIS A 120 -7.77 4.76 -28.30
N GLU A 121 -9.01 4.82 -27.86
CA GLU A 121 -9.59 6.00 -27.24
C GLU A 121 -9.39 5.93 -25.72
N LEU A 122 -8.79 6.97 -25.13
CA LEU A 122 -8.58 7.07 -23.68
C LEU A 122 -9.11 8.40 -23.16
N ASN A 123 -10.21 8.32 -22.44
CA ASN A 123 -10.90 9.48 -21.85
C ASN A 123 -10.78 9.43 -20.33
N VAL A 124 -10.30 10.53 -19.72
CA VAL A 124 -10.18 10.68 -18.26
C VAL A 124 -11.20 11.71 -17.81
N PHE A 125 -12.01 11.33 -16.81
CA PHE A 125 -13.03 12.17 -16.20
C PHE A 125 -12.64 12.47 -14.75
N GLU A 126 -12.50 13.75 -14.42
CA GLU A 126 -12.20 14.21 -13.04
C GLU A 126 -13.48 14.28 -12.19
N GLU A 127 -14.17 13.14 -12.10
CA GLU A 127 -15.40 13.02 -11.34
C GLU A 127 -15.47 11.73 -10.54
N GLU A 128 -16.29 11.74 -9.49
CA GLU A 128 -16.62 10.57 -8.71
C GLU A 128 -17.81 9.83 -9.34
N VAL A 129 -17.65 8.53 -9.57
CA VAL A 129 -18.75 7.67 -9.96
C VAL A 129 -19.60 7.39 -8.73
N GLN A 130 -20.83 7.85 -8.74
CA GLN A 130 -21.79 7.73 -7.63
C GLN A 130 -22.61 6.46 -7.70
N ASN A 131 -22.82 5.92 -8.91
CA ASN A 131 -23.65 4.75 -9.13
C ASN A 131 -23.15 3.93 -10.30
N VAL A 132 -23.24 2.60 -10.16
CA VAL A 132 -22.96 1.60 -11.20
C VAL A 132 -24.16 0.68 -11.29
N GLN A 133 -24.82 0.66 -12.43
CA GLN A 133 -25.99 -0.18 -12.67
C GLN A 133 -25.74 -1.13 -13.84
N LYS A 134 -26.00 -2.44 -13.64
CA LYS A 134 -26.04 -3.39 -14.74
C LYS A 134 -27.40 -3.33 -15.41
N LYS A 135 -27.44 -3.09 -16.72
CA LYS A 135 -28.67 -2.98 -17.48
C LYS A 135 -28.48 -3.60 -18.89
N ASN A 136 -29.31 -4.58 -19.24
CA ASN A 136 -29.30 -5.21 -20.56
C ASN A 136 -27.92 -5.74 -21.03
N GLY A 137 -27.15 -6.34 -20.11
CA GLY A 137 -25.84 -6.92 -20.41
C GLY A 137 -24.67 -5.92 -20.37
N ALA A 138 -24.92 -4.63 -20.35
CA ALA A 138 -23.95 -3.56 -20.19
C ALA A 138 -24.02 -2.92 -18.81
N TYR A 139 -23.10 -1.99 -18.51
CA TYR A 139 -23.08 -1.23 -17.27
C TYR A 139 -23.26 0.25 -17.57
N ASN A 140 -24.08 0.92 -16.77
CA ASN A 140 -24.20 2.37 -16.77
C ASN A 140 -23.42 2.94 -15.59
N LEU A 141 -22.46 3.82 -15.87
CA LEU A 141 -21.68 4.56 -14.87
C LEU A 141 -22.26 5.97 -14.78
N LYS A 142 -22.71 6.34 -13.57
CA LYS A 142 -23.30 7.66 -13.32
C LYS A 142 -22.41 8.43 -12.36
N SER A 143 -21.95 9.59 -12.80
CA SER A 143 -21.31 10.63 -11.98
C SER A 143 -22.22 11.85 -11.87
N LYS A 144 -21.72 12.98 -11.36
CA LYS A 144 -22.51 14.21 -11.22
C LYS A 144 -22.97 14.74 -12.59
N ASN A 145 -22.07 14.76 -13.58
CA ASN A 145 -22.32 15.39 -14.87
C ASN A 145 -22.43 14.39 -16.03
N TYR A 146 -22.07 13.13 -15.83
CA TYR A 146 -22.03 12.10 -16.89
C TYR A 146 -22.85 10.86 -16.56
N SER A 147 -23.41 10.26 -17.61
CA SER A 147 -24.05 8.94 -17.56
C SER A 147 -23.59 8.16 -18.79
N LEU A 148 -22.66 7.23 -18.62
CA LEU A 148 -21.95 6.55 -19.69
C LEU A 148 -22.20 5.05 -19.63
N ASN A 149 -22.51 4.45 -20.78
CA ASN A 149 -22.65 3.01 -20.89
C ASN A 149 -21.31 2.40 -21.30
N VAL A 150 -20.94 1.29 -20.65
CA VAL A 150 -19.72 0.52 -20.89
C VAL A 150 -20.02 -0.97 -20.91
N ASP A 151 -19.22 -1.73 -21.66
CA ASP A 151 -19.34 -3.19 -21.74
C ASP A 151 -18.75 -3.87 -20.51
N PHE A 152 -17.67 -3.29 -19.96
CA PHE A 152 -16.96 -3.82 -18.80
C PHE A 152 -16.72 -2.72 -17.78
N VAL A 153 -16.75 -3.09 -16.49
CA VAL A 153 -16.43 -2.19 -15.38
C VAL A 153 -15.32 -2.79 -14.53
N VAL A 154 -14.33 -1.98 -14.20
CA VAL A 154 -13.29 -2.32 -13.25
C VAL A 154 -13.32 -1.35 -12.08
N LEU A 155 -13.45 -1.90 -10.86
CA LEU A 155 -13.38 -1.14 -9.63
C LEU A 155 -11.93 -1.10 -9.15
N ALA A 156 -11.27 0.05 -9.29
CA ALA A 156 -9.91 0.33 -8.82
C ALA A 156 -9.94 1.45 -7.77
N THR A 157 -10.97 1.45 -6.92
CA THR A 157 -11.33 2.52 -5.98
C THR A 157 -10.33 2.72 -4.83
N GLY A 158 -9.37 1.81 -4.69
CA GLY A 158 -8.40 1.86 -3.59
C GLY A 158 -8.98 1.35 -2.27
N ASN A 159 -8.45 1.86 -1.17
CA ASN A 159 -8.92 1.49 0.16
C ASN A 159 -10.01 2.45 0.63
N GLU A 160 -11.07 1.90 1.17
CA GLU A 160 -12.09 2.63 1.92
C GLU A 160 -11.49 3.28 3.18
N LEU A 161 -12.16 4.32 3.67
CA LEU A 161 -11.82 4.87 4.98
C LEU A 161 -12.07 3.82 6.07
N PRO A 162 -11.25 3.80 7.14
CA PRO A 162 -11.52 2.92 8.26
C PRO A 162 -12.86 3.28 8.90
N GLY A 163 -13.58 2.27 9.36
CA GLY A 163 -14.76 2.49 10.20
C GLY A 163 -14.40 3.23 11.49
N ASN A 164 -15.35 3.96 12.05
CA ASN A 164 -15.16 4.58 13.36
C ASN A 164 -15.00 3.49 14.44
N PRO A 165 -14.13 3.68 15.43
CA PRO A 165 -14.04 2.78 16.57
C PRO A 165 -15.34 2.84 17.40
N GLU A 166 -15.68 1.72 18.08
CA GLU A 166 -16.78 1.72 19.03
C GLU A 166 -16.39 2.55 20.26
N ILE A 167 -17.19 3.57 20.56
CA ILE A 167 -17.01 4.46 21.73
C ILE A 167 -18.36 4.73 22.39
N LEU A 168 -18.34 5.12 23.67
CA LEU A 168 -19.55 5.36 24.46
C LEU A 168 -20.39 6.53 23.93
N ASN A 169 -19.74 7.56 23.41
CA ASN A 169 -20.42 8.74 22.85
C ASN A 169 -20.07 8.96 21.37
N PRO A 170 -20.83 8.39 20.42
CA PRO A 170 -20.59 8.53 18.99
C PRO A 170 -20.67 9.97 18.46
N SER A 171 -21.30 10.91 19.19
CA SER A 171 -21.39 12.30 18.77
C SER A 171 -20.00 12.97 18.63
N PHE A 172 -18.99 12.44 19.32
CA PHE A 172 -17.60 12.90 19.18
C PHE A 172 -17.09 12.80 17.74
N PHE A 173 -17.58 11.85 16.94
CA PHE A 173 -17.18 11.72 15.53
C PHE A 173 -17.62 12.88 14.64
N HIS A 174 -18.54 13.72 15.11
CA HIS A 174 -18.99 14.93 14.43
C HIS A 174 -18.28 16.20 14.94
N SER A 175 -17.37 16.06 15.91
CA SER A 175 -16.62 17.20 16.45
C SER A 175 -15.46 17.59 15.52
N GLU A 176 -15.02 18.85 15.61
CA GLU A 176 -13.83 19.36 14.91
C GLU A 176 -12.53 18.68 15.37
N TYR A 177 -12.53 17.98 16.51
CA TYR A 177 -11.39 17.28 17.09
C TYR A 177 -11.22 15.85 16.56
N TYR A 178 -12.18 15.34 15.78
CA TYR A 178 -12.09 14.00 15.23
C TYR A 178 -11.71 14.00 13.75
N HIS A 179 -10.61 13.34 13.44
CA HIS A 179 -10.07 13.19 12.09
C HIS A 179 -10.01 11.71 11.67
N GLN A 180 -11.07 11.22 11.02
CA GLN A 180 -11.15 9.85 10.53
C GLN A 180 -10.11 9.55 9.44
N ASN A 181 -9.85 10.54 8.57
CA ASN A 181 -8.96 10.38 7.43
C ASN A 181 -7.58 11.01 7.68
N PRO A 182 -6.55 10.21 8.00
CA PRO A 182 -5.21 10.73 8.29
C PRO A 182 -4.54 11.41 7.07
N TRP A 183 -5.00 11.10 5.86
CA TRP A 183 -4.47 11.68 4.63
C TRP A 183 -5.07 13.06 4.27
N LYS A 184 -6.11 13.48 4.98
CA LYS A 184 -6.79 14.78 4.80
C LYS A 184 -6.65 15.70 6.01
N ILE A 185 -5.75 15.41 6.92
CA ILE A 185 -5.52 16.23 8.11
C ILE A 185 -5.04 17.62 7.66
N ASN A 186 -5.75 18.66 8.10
CA ASN A 186 -5.29 20.04 7.99
C ASN A 186 -4.61 20.43 9.29
N LEU A 187 -3.28 20.52 9.26
CA LEU A 187 -2.48 20.77 10.44
C LEU A 187 -2.67 22.17 11.03
N SER A 188 -3.18 23.12 10.24
CA SER A 188 -3.54 24.46 10.76
C SER A 188 -4.70 24.44 11.75
N ASN A 189 -5.50 23.36 11.78
CA ASN A 189 -6.62 23.21 12.70
C ASN A 189 -6.18 22.70 14.08
N PHE A 190 -4.92 22.23 14.21
CA PHE A 190 -4.42 21.78 15.50
C PHE A 190 -3.91 22.95 16.33
N LYS A 191 -4.51 23.14 17.50
CA LYS A 191 -3.94 24.05 18.51
C LYS A 191 -2.63 23.46 18.99
N ASN A 192 -1.54 24.23 18.91
CA ASN A 192 -0.19 23.77 19.27
C ASN A 192 0.03 23.55 20.78
N ASP A 193 -1.02 23.60 21.59
CA ASP A 193 -0.98 23.47 23.06
C ASP A 193 -1.57 22.15 23.57
N GLN A 194 -2.17 21.35 22.71
CA GLN A 194 -2.86 20.11 23.13
C GLN A 194 -2.23 18.85 22.53
N PRO A 195 -2.25 17.71 23.27
CA PRO A 195 -1.78 16.44 22.76
C PRO A 195 -2.74 15.87 21.69
N ILE A 196 -2.19 15.03 20.81
CA ILE A 196 -2.96 14.29 19.81
C ILE A 196 -3.02 12.82 20.20
N LEU A 197 -4.22 12.23 20.14
CA LEU A 197 -4.43 10.78 20.25
C LEU A 197 -4.55 10.15 18.86
N ILE A 198 -3.70 9.18 18.56
CA ILE A 198 -3.77 8.35 17.36
C ILE A 198 -4.29 6.97 17.74
N ILE A 199 -5.38 6.55 17.10
CA ILE A 199 -5.95 5.20 17.26
C ILE A 199 -5.33 4.29 16.20
N GLY A 200 -4.45 3.41 16.62
CA GLY A 200 -3.70 2.48 15.78
C GLY A 200 -2.19 2.70 15.85
N ASN A 201 -1.44 1.60 15.89
CA ASN A 201 0.03 1.58 16.00
C ASN A 201 0.69 1.07 14.70
N GLY A 202 -0.02 1.23 13.56
CA GLY A 202 0.40 0.72 12.27
C GLY A 202 1.28 1.69 11.46
N LEU A 203 1.52 1.35 10.19
CA LEU A 203 2.31 2.18 9.25
C LEU A 203 1.74 3.60 9.12
N THR A 204 0.43 3.74 9.14
CA THR A 204 -0.25 5.05 9.05
C THR A 204 0.09 5.95 10.24
N MET A 205 0.20 5.37 11.46
CA MET A 205 0.65 6.14 12.64
C MET A 205 2.06 6.70 12.42
N VAL A 206 2.99 5.89 11.90
CA VAL A 206 4.36 6.35 11.60
C VAL A 206 4.34 7.52 10.62
N ASP A 207 3.62 7.38 9.50
CA ASP A 207 3.51 8.42 8.50
C ASP A 207 2.90 9.71 9.10
N THR A 208 1.83 9.56 9.91
CA THR A 208 1.16 10.70 10.57
C THR A 208 2.09 11.41 11.56
N VAL A 209 2.85 10.68 12.38
CA VAL A 209 3.81 11.28 13.32
C VAL A 209 4.90 12.03 12.58
N ILE A 210 5.47 11.45 11.51
CA ILE A 210 6.47 12.11 10.67
C ILE A 210 5.89 13.41 10.09
N GLU A 211 4.70 13.36 9.51
CA GLU A 211 4.05 14.53 8.89
C GLU A 211 3.73 15.62 9.91
N LEU A 212 3.20 15.27 11.09
CA LEU A 212 2.94 16.19 12.18
C LEU A 212 4.22 16.91 12.62
N ARG A 213 5.32 16.19 12.83
CA ARG A 213 6.61 16.76 13.24
C ARG A 213 7.23 17.68 12.18
N GLU A 214 7.16 17.30 10.91
CA GLU A 214 7.64 18.15 9.81
C GLU A 214 6.87 19.47 9.69
N ASN A 215 5.60 19.44 10.04
CA ASN A 215 4.75 20.65 10.01
C ASN A 215 4.76 21.44 11.33
N GLY A 216 5.73 21.16 12.21
CA GLY A 216 5.97 21.95 13.41
C GLY A 216 5.12 21.59 14.62
N PHE A 217 4.35 20.50 14.59
CA PHE A 217 3.63 20.03 15.77
C PHE A 217 4.60 19.43 16.79
N ASN A 218 4.79 20.10 17.93
CA ASN A 218 5.79 19.76 18.93
C ASN A 218 5.21 19.15 20.22
N GLN A 219 3.89 19.16 20.38
CA GLN A 219 3.23 18.59 21.56
C GLN A 219 3.26 17.06 21.59
N LYS A 220 2.87 16.50 22.73
CA LYS A 220 2.81 15.06 22.92
C LYS A 220 1.83 14.41 21.96
N ILE A 221 2.25 13.30 21.37
CA ILE A 221 1.38 12.39 20.61
C ILE A 221 1.23 11.13 21.44
N VAL A 222 0.02 10.63 21.58
CA VAL A 222 -0.26 9.34 22.23
C VAL A 222 -0.83 8.41 21.18
N SER A 223 -0.29 7.21 21.07
CA SER A 223 -0.82 6.21 20.16
C SER A 223 -1.28 4.97 20.91
N VAL A 224 -2.48 4.48 20.60
CA VAL A 224 -3.09 3.33 21.27
C VAL A 224 -3.48 2.26 20.26
N SER A 225 -3.33 0.99 20.62
CA SER A 225 -3.81 -0.12 19.82
C SER A 225 -4.27 -1.29 20.70
N PRO A 226 -5.24 -2.11 20.24
CA PRO A 226 -5.81 -3.19 21.06
C PRO A 226 -4.80 -4.22 21.54
N ASN A 227 -3.73 -4.45 20.78
CA ASN A 227 -2.74 -5.50 21.08
C ASN A 227 -1.38 -4.93 21.55
N GLY A 228 -1.20 -3.62 21.60
CA GLY A 228 0.04 -2.98 22.01
C GLY A 228 1.28 -3.26 21.14
N PHE A 229 1.11 -3.91 19.97
CA PHE A 229 2.23 -4.23 19.11
C PHE A 229 2.83 -2.99 18.47
N ASN A 230 4.16 -2.99 18.37
CA ASN A 230 4.93 -1.96 17.70
C ASN A 230 5.39 -2.44 16.32
N ILE A 231 5.54 -1.49 15.39
CA ILE A 231 6.12 -1.76 14.08
C ILE A 231 7.59 -2.14 14.22
N LEU A 232 8.03 -3.07 13.41
CA LEU A 232 9.40 -3.55 13.35
C LEU A 232 10.17 -2.88 12.21
N PRO A 233 11.50 -2.67 12.35
CA PRO A 233 12.35 -2.21 11.26
C PRO A 233 12.64 -3.34 10.27
N HIS A 234 13.01 -3.00 9.05
CA HIS A 234 13.71 -3.94 8.18
C HIS A 234 15.10 -4.24 8.75
N ARG A 235 15.59 -5.44 8.49
CA ARG A 235 16.96 -5.82 8.85
C ARG A 235 17.96 -5.20 7.89
N ASN A 236 19.17 -4.97 8.40
CA ASN A 236 20.28 -4.45 7.60
C ASN A 236 20.98 -5.53 6.76
N PHE A 237 20.61 -6.79 6.90
CA PHE A 237 21.19 -7.89 6.13
C PHE A 237 20.09 -8.80 5.60
N THR A 238 20.33 -9.38 4.44
CA THR A 238 19.44 -10.38 3.82
C THR A 238 19.89 -11.77 4.26
N PHE A 239 18.97 -12.49 4.91
CA PHE A 239 19.10 -13.92 5.17
C PHE A 239 17.90 -14.63 4.58
N GLU A 240 18.12 -15.44 3.55
CA GLU A 240 17.06 -16.21 2.91
C GLU A 240 16.93 -17.57 3.60
N TYR A 241 15.78 -17.82 4.20
CA TYR A 241 15.46 -19.10 4.81
C TYR A 241 14.59 -19.94 3.87
N LYS A 242 15.13 -21.07 3.38
CA LYS A 242 14.43 -21.95 2.42
C LYS A 242 13.78 -23.17 3.06
N GLY A 243 14.21 -23.56 4.26
CA GLY A 243 13.85 -24.83 4.89
C GLY A 243 12.38 -24.95 5.30
N LEU A 244 11.69 -23.87 5.62
CA LEU A 244 10.32 -23.93 6.15
C LEU A 244 9.31 -24.47 5.12
N LEU A 245 9.43 -24.07 3.86
CA LEU A 245 8.52 -24.49 2.80
C LEU A 245 8.68 -25.96 2.42
N THR A 246 9.86 -26.54 2.60
CA THR A 246 10.08 -27.96 2.36
C THR A 246 9.42 -28.85 3.41
N GLN A 247 9.11 -28.30 4.58
CA GLN A 247 8.45 -28.99 5.68
C GLN A 247 6.92 -28.86 5.62
N ILE A 248 6.38 -27.82 4.93
CA ILE A 248 4.94 -27.58 4.83
C ILE A 248 4.40 -28.29 3.59
N SER A 249 3.53 -29.29 3.81
CA SER A 249 2.81 -29.97 2.73
C SER A 249 1.40 -29.42 2.53
N GLU A 250 0.75 -29.84 1.42
CA GLU A 250 -0.63 -29.45 1.09
C GLU A 250 -1.70 -30.06 2.04
N LYS A 251 -1.29 -30.93 2.92
CA LYS A 251 -2.19 -31.61 3.86
C LYS A 251 -2.13 -31.05 5.29
N TYR A 252 -1.30 -30.05 5.53
CA TYR A 252 -1.11 -29.52 6.89
C TYR A 252 -2.24 -28.58 7.31
N SER A 253 -2.69 -28.78 8.54
CA SER A 253 -3.59 -27.89 9.25
C SER A 253 -2.87 -26.60 9.67
N LEU A 254 -3.65 -25.58 10.03
CA LEU A 254 -3.10 -24.34 10.60
C LEU A 254 -2.24 -24.62 11.85
N LEU A 255 -2.67 -25.54 12.70
CA LEU A 255 -1.92 -25.89 13.92
C LEU A 255 -0.56 -26.47 13.61
N GLU A 256 -0.49 -27.39 12.66
CA GLU A 256 0.78 -28.02 12.23
C GLU A 256 1.73 -26.97 11.62
N ILE A 257 1.22 -26.09 10.76
CA ILE A 257 2.00 -24.98 10.18
C ILE A 257 2.57 -24.07 11.27
N VAL A 258 1.76 -23.71 12.27
CA VAL A 258 2.22 -22.87 13.40
C VAL A 258 3.22 -23.61 14.27
N THR A 259 3.04 -24.91 14.46
CA THR A 259 3.97 -25.75 15.23
C THR A 259 5.35 -25.81 14.56
N ILE A 260 5.39 -26.09 13.26
CA ILE A 260 6.64 -26.08 12.47
C ILE A 260 7.30 -24.71 12.51
N PHE A 261 6.51 -23.64 12.31
CA PHE A 261 7.01 -22.28 12.37
C PHE A 261 7.66 -21.96 13.73
N ASN A 262 7.01 -22.32 14.83
CA ASN A 262 7.53 -22.07 16.18
C ASN A 262 8.77 -22.91 16.51
N GLN A 263 8.85 -24.15 16.04
CA GLN A 263 10.04 -25.00 16.20
C GLN A 263 11.25 -24.38 15.46
N GLU A 264 11.05 -23.95 14.22
CA GLU A 264 12.10 -23.30 13.45
C GLU A 264 12.49 -21.93 14.02
N LEU A 265 11.51 -21.17 14.50
CA LEU A 265 11.78 -19.90 15.17
C LEU A 265 12.63 -20.09 16.43
N LYS A 266 12.32 -21.09 17.24
CA LYS A 266 13.12 -21.42 18.43
C LYS A 266 14.56 -21.75 18.05
N ARG A 267 14.75 -22.59 17.02
CA ARG A 267 16.07 -22.94 16.52
C ARG A 267 16.85 -21.71 16.00
N LEU A 268 16.21 -20.84 15.25
CA LEU A 268 16.84 -19.62 14.72
C LEU A 268 17.19 -18.61 15.83
N ASN A 269 16.37 -18.53 16.87
CA ASN A 269 16.62 -17.65 18.01
C ASN A 269 17.90 -18.03 18.77
N GLU A 270 18.31 -19.30 18.78
CA GLU A 270 19.59 -19.75 19.36
C GLU A 270 20.79 -19.11 18.64
N PHE A 271 20.63 -18.72 17.39
CA PHE A 271 21.62 -18.00 16.58
C PHE A 271 21.37 -16.48 16.53
N GLY A 272 20.48 -15.94 17.36
CA GLY A 272 20.13 -14.53 17.37
C GLY A 272 19.31 -14.09 16.14
N ILE A 273 18.70 -15.03 15.40
CA ILE A 273 17.89 -14.76 14.21
C ILE A 273 16.41 -14.76 14.61
N SER A 274 15.73 -13.66 14.36
CA SER A 274 14.31 -13.48 14.66
C SER A 274 13.37 -14.02 13.57
N ALA A 275 12.06 -13.81 13.69
CA ALA A 275 11.03 -14.42 12.85
C ALA A 275 11.00 -13.95 11.38
N GLU A 276 11.63 -12.83 11.03
CA GLU A 276 11.46 -12.21 9.71
C GLU A 276 11.85 -13.10 8.53
N PRO A 277 12.99 -13.84 8.54
CA PRO A 277 13.32 -14.74 7.45
C PRO A 277 12.29 -15.84 7.23
N LEU A 278 11.69 -16.36 8.31
CA LEU A 278 10.62 -17.36 8.23
C LEU A 278 9.35 -16.74 7.59
N ILE A 279 8.97 -15.55 8.02
CA ILE A 279 7.84 -14.81 7.45
C ILE A 279 8.09 -14.52 5.96
N ASP A 280 9.30 -14.08 5.61
CA ASP A 280 9.64 -13.76 4.22
C ASP A 280 9.63 -15.01 3.33
N SER A 281 10.04 -16.16 3.84
CA SER A 281 9.98 -17.45 3.11
C SER A 281 8.55 -17.89 2.80
N LEU A 282 7.57 -17.54 3.64
CA LEU A 282 6.16 -17.86 3.42
C LEU A 282 5.48 -16.95 2.41
N ARG A 283 6.01 -15.74 2.19
CA ARG A 283 5.36 -14.69 1.35
C ARG A 283 4.98 -15.16 -0.06
N PRO A 284 5.87 -15.81 -0.84
CA PRO A 284 5.54 -16.26 -2.20
C PRO A 284 4.39 -17.27 -2.24
N ASN A 285 4.23 -18.05 -1.16
CA ASN A 285 3.26 -19.13 -1.06
C ASN A 285 2.04 -18.79 -0.19
N THR A 286 1.90 -17.55 0.27
CA THR A 286 0.81 -17.14 1.18
C THR A 286 -0.57 -17.50 0.62
N GLN A 287 -0.80 -17.29 -0.69
CA GLN A 287 -2.08 -17.62 -1.32
C GLN A 287 -2.33 -19.14 -1.37
N LYS A 288 -1.29 -19.94 -1.66
CA LYS A 288 -1.38 -21.40 -1.69
C LYS A 288 -1.72 -21.90 -0.30
N ILE A 289 -0.98 -21.48 0.72
CA ILE A 289 -1.23 -21.82 2.13
C ILE A 289 -2.64 -21.43 2.54
N TRP A 290 -3.08 -20.21 2.22
CA TRP A 290 -4.42 -19.74 2.54
C TRP A 290 -5.52 -20.60 1.92
N LYS A 291 -5.36 -21.04 0.66
CA LYS A 291 -6.34 -21.90 -0.03
C LYS A 291 -6.45 -23.27 0.61
N MET A 292 -5.37 -23.82 1.15
CA MET A 292 -5.33 -25.12 1.83
C MET A 292 -6.18 -25.15 3.12
N LEU A 293 -6.20 -24.04 3.85
CA LEU A 293 -6.89 -23.97 5.14
C LEU A 293 -8.40 -24.09 4.98
N SER A 294 -9.03 -24.85 5.88
CA SER A 294 -10.48 -24.91 6.03
C SER A 294 -11.06 -23.54 6.45
N LEU A 295 -12.37 -23.38 6.33
CA LEU A 295 -13.05 -22.15 6.73
C LEU A 295 -12.88 -21.84 8.23
N SER A 296 -12.91 -22.88 9.08
CA SER A 296 -12.70 -22.77 10.53
C SER A 296 -11.30 -22.31 10.87
N GLU A 297 -10.28 -22.86 10.20
CA GLU A 297 -8.88 -22.45 10.38
C GLU A 297 -8.62 -21.04 9.88
N LYS A 298 -9.21 -20.63 8.76
CA LYS A 298 -9.17 -19.25 8.28
C LYS A 298 -9.74 -18.28 9.30
N ARG A 299 -10.89 -18.61 9.89
CA ARG A 299 -11.48 -17.81 10.98
C ARG A 299 -10.60 -17.75 12.21
N LEU A 300 -10.00 -18.88 12.59
CA LEU A 300 -9.06 -18.95 13.72
C LEU A 300 -7.81 -18.08 13.48
N PHE A 301 -7.21 -18.18 12.29
CA PHE A 301 -6.09 -17.32 11.88
C PHE A 301 -6.45 -15.83 11.96
N LEU A 302 -7.56 -15.44 11.38
CA LEU A 302 -8.03 -14.04 11.40
C LEU A 302 -8.27 -13.53 12.83
N LYS A 303 -8.79 -14.39 13.72
CA LYS A 303 -9.08 -14.03 15.11
C LYS A 303 -7.81 -13.95 15.98
N ARG A 304 -6.82 -14.84 15.78
CA ARG A 304 -5.71 -15.04 16.72
C ARG A 304 -4.34 -14.64 16.18
N LEU A 305 -4.08 -14.85 14.88
CA LEU A 305 -2.73 -14.76 14.31
C LEU A 305 -2.55 -13.56 13.34
N ARG A 306 -3.65 -13.02 12.81
CA ARG A 306 -3.60 -11.93 11.83
C ARG A 306 -2.74 -10.75 12.28
N HIS A 307 -2.85 -10.36 13.55
CA HIS A 307 -2.11 -9.20 14.06
C HIS A 307 -0.61 -9.48 14.16
N LEU A 308 -0.22 -10.66 14.66
CA LEU A 308 1.18 -11.10 14.71
C LEU A 308 1.79 -11.18 13.32
N TRP A 309 1.06 -11.80 12.38
CA TRP A 309 1.44 -11.85 10.97
C TRP A 309 1.61 -10.44 10.38
N GLY A 310 0.67 -9.54 10.67
CA GLY A 310 0.68 -8.16 10.21
C GLY A 310 1.94 -7.40 10.66
N VAL A 311 2.29 -7.48 11.94
CA VAL A 311 3.48 -6.82 12.51
C VAL A 311 4.76 -7.39 11.89
N ALA A 312 4.90 -8.72 11.82
CA ALA A 312 6.11 -9.35 11.30
C ALA A 312 6.30 -9.11 9.79
N ARG A 313 5.19 -8.92 9.03
CA ARG A 313 5.20 -8.71 7.59
C ARG A 313 5.40 -7.24 7.20
N HIS A 314 4.78 -6.29 7.91
CA HIS A 314 4.78 -4.86 7.57
C HIS A 314 5.86 -4.14 8.37
N ARG A 315 7.05 -4.10 7.81
CA ARG A 315 8.23 -3.46 8.40
C ARG A 315 8.46 -2.10 7.76
N ILE A 316 9.22 -1.25 8.44
CA ILE A 316 9.58 0.10 7.99
C ILE A 316 11.10 0.24 7.81
N PRO A 317 11.56 1.20 6.99
CA PRO A 317 12.97 1.55 6.91
C PRO A 317 13.54 1.89 8.29
N PHE A 318 14.81 1.52 8.53
CA PHE A 318 15.46 1.76 9.83
C PHE A 318 15.46 3.24 10.22
N VAL A 319 15.63 4.14 9.26
CA VAL A 319 15.59 5.60 9.48
C VAL A 319 14.24 6.04 10.06
N SER A 320 13.13 5.53 9.50
CA SER A 320 11.79 5.83 10.03
C SER A 320 11.57 5.20 11.41
N TYR A 321 12.09 3.99 11.62
CA TYR A 321 12.03 3.33 12.92
C TYR A 321 12.81 4.09 13.98
N ASP A 322 14.05 4.48 13.70
CA ASP A 322 14.91 5.25 14.61
C ASP A 322 14.26 6.59 14.99
N PHE A 323 13.66 7.27 13.99
CA PHE A 323 12.92 8.50 14.25
C PHE A 323 11.78 8.28 15.25
N ILE A 324 10.98 7.22 15.10
CA ILE A 324 9.89 6.89 16.03
C ILE A 324 10.43 6.52 17.40
N GLN A 325 11.55 5.77 17.50
CA GLN A 325 12.16 5.43 18.78
C GLN A 325 12.66 6.69 19.51
N LYS A 326 13.27 7.64 18.81
CA LYS A 326 13.66 8.94 19.38
C LYS A 326 12.48 9.71 19.95
N GLN A 327 11.33 9.74 19.24
CA GLN A 327 10.12 10.38 19.76
C GLN A 327 9.62 9.73 21.07
N ARG A 328 9.79 8.40 21.22
CA ARG A 328 9.43 7.67 22.45
C ARG A 328 10.41 7.93 23.59
N ILE A 329 11.71 7.89 23.32
CA ILE A 329 12.76 8.16 24.34
C ILE A 329 12.60 9.59 24.88
N GLU A 330 12.27 10.54 24.02
CA GLU A 330 12.01 11.94 24.39
C GLU A 330 10.63 12.16 25.04
N ASN A 331 9.86 11.09 25.27
CA ASN A 331 8.49 11.13 25.80
C ASN A 331 7.53 12.05 24.98
N ARG A 332 7.76 12.14 23.66
CA ARG A 332 6.96 12.92 22.71
C ARG A 332 5.95 12.05 21.93
N LEU A 333 6.15 10.71 21.95
CA LEU A 333 5.23 9.68 21.44
C LEU A 333 5.03 8.60 22.50
#